data_daad896a777814ef978aa04d72483145
#
_entry.id   daad896a777814ef978aa04d72483145
#
_cell.length_a   1.000
_cell.length_b   1.000
_cell.length_c   1.000
_cell.angle_alpha   90.00
_cell.angle_beta   90.00
_cell.angle_gamma   90.00
#
_symmetry.space_group_name_H-M   'P 1'
#
loop_
_entity.id
_entity.type
_entity.pdbx_description
1 polymer ?
#
loop_
_entity_poly.entity_id
_entity_poly.type
_entity_poly.pdbx_seq_one_letter_code
_entity_poly.pdbx_strand_id
1 'polypeptide(L)'
;TPTVGIILGSGLGGLVDAMTDKTVIPYGDIPHFPCSTVAGHAGNLVIGRLGSQVAAALQGRFHYYEGFSMKEVTYPVYVLALLGVKTLIVTNACGGINRTFVPGDLMLLSDHINMLGANSLIGPNDERFGPRFPDMTEAYPHRLREKAHQAAGALGFACKEGVYAIFPGPCYETAAEIRAYEH
;
A
#
# COMPACT_ATOMS: atom_id res chain seq x y z
N THR A 1 -5.19 17.41 10.98
CA THR A 1 -5.24 16.89 9.59
C THR A 1 -4.08 15.93 9.41
N PRO A 2 -4.30 14.67 8.99
CA PRO A 2 -3.23 13.71 8.75
C PRO A 2 -2.41 14.10 7.51
N THR A 3 -1.09 14.00 7.61
CA THR A 3 -0.17 14.24 6.49
C THR A 3 0.44 12.94 5.96
N VAL A 4 0.38 11.88 6.76
CA VAL A 4 0.87 10.55 6.41
C VAL A 4 -0.32 9.58 6.35
N GLY A 5 -0.42 8.83 5.27
CA GLY A 5 -1.35 7.71 5.11
C GLY A 5 -0.58 6.39 5.20
N ILE A 6 -1.19 5.38 5.81
CA ILE A 6 -0.61 4.04 5.92
C ILE A 6 -1.66 3.02 5.54
N ILE A 7 -1.39 2.19 4.54
CA ILE A 7 -2.24 1.03 4.22
C ILE A 7 -1.57 -0.21 4.79
N LEU A 8 -2.18 -0.78 5.81
CA LEU A 8 -1.63 -1.91 6.55
C LEU A 8 -2.00 -3.23 5.85
N GLY A 9 -0.96 -3.97 5.48
CA GLY A 9 -1.07 -5.32 4.96
C GLY A 9 -1.31 -6.35 6.06
N SER A 10 -1.47 -7.62 5.64
CA SER A 10 -1.68 -8.75 6.54
C SER A 10 -0.61 -8.85 7.62
N GLY A 11 -1.03 -9.03 8.86
CA GLY A 11 -0.14 -9.13 10.03
C GLY A 11 0.32 -7.80 10.62
N LEU A 12 0.09 -6.66 9.95
CA LEU A 12 0.55 -5.34 10.42
C LEU A 12 -0.54 -4.49 11.08
N GLY A 13 -1.76 -5.03 11.21
CA GLY A 13 -2.91 -4.34 11.80
C GLY A 13 -2.66 -3.79 13.22
N GLY A 14 -1.75 -4.42 13.98
CA GLY A 14 -1.39 -3.98 15.34
C GLY A 14 -0.60 -2.66 15.40
N LEU A 15 -0.12 -2.12 14.26
CA LEU A 15 0.55 -0.81 14.26
C LEU A 15 -0.34 0.30 14.85
N VAL A 16 -1.65 0.20 14.68
CA VAL A 16 -2.59 1.19 15.22
C VAL A 16 -2.62 1.21 16.76
N ASP A 17 -2.12 0.18 17.43
CA ASP A 17 -2.04 0.14 18.89
C ASP A 17 -0.97 1.10 19.43
N ALA A 18 0.06 1.37 18.62
CA ALA A 18 1.08 2.38 18.91
C ALA A 18 0.62 3.83 18.64
N MET A 19 -0.56 4.03 18.06
CA MET A 19 -1.12 5.37 17.83
C MET A 19 -1.79 5.90 19.10
N THR A 20 -1.59 7.18 19.41
CA THR A 20 -2.26 7.90 20.51
C THR A 20 -3.28 8.90 19.97
N ASP A 21 -4.18 9.39 20.83
CA ASP A 21 -5.25 10.35 20.49
C ASP A 21 -6.03 9.89 19.25
N LYS A 22 -6.32 8.59 19.17
CA LYS A 22 -6.87 7.97 17.97
C LYS A 22 -8.38 8.00 17.94
N THR A 23 -8.90 8.26 16.74
CA THR A 23 -10.29 8.06 16.36
C THR A 23 -10.35 6.86 15.43
N VAL A 24 -11.22 5.90 15.72
CA VAL A 24 -11.44 4.70 14.91
C VAL A 24 -12.78 4.83 14.21
N ILE A 25 -12.79 4.69 12.91
CA ILE A 25 -13.98 4.80 12.05
C ILE A 25 -14.11 3.48 11.28
N PRO A 26 -15.12 2.65 11.56
CA PRO A 26 -15.37 1.44 10.78
C PRO A 26 -15.61 1.78 9.30
N TYR A 27 -15.14 0.94 8.38
CA TYR A 27 -15.34 1.16 6.94
C TYR A 27 -16.82 1.22 6.56
N GLY A 28 -17.67 0.45 7.26
CA GLY A 28 -19.11 0.47 7.04
C GLY A 28 -19.80 1.81 7.36
N ASP A 29 -19.14 2.66 8.15
CA ASP A 29 -19.64 4.00 8.49
C ASP A 29 -19.17 5.08 7.52
N ILE A 30 -18.28 4.72 6.57
CA ILE A 30 -17.76 5.64 5.56
C ILE A 30 -18.56 5.42 4.26
N PRO A 31 -19.24 6.45 3.74
CA PRO A 31 -20.02 6.31 2.51
C PRO A 31 -19.21 5.75 1.35
N HIS A 32 -19.76 4.76 0.65
CA HIS A 32 -19.15 4.10 -0.50
C HIS A 32 -17.83 3.35 -0.25
N PHE A 33 -17.40 3.23 0.99
CA PHE A 33 -16.24 2.41 1.31
C PHE A 33 -16.61 0.93 1.15
N PRO A 34 -15.79 0.12 0.43
CA PRO A 34 -16.03 -1.31 0.38
C PRO A 34 -15.85 -1.94 1.77
N CYS A 35 -16.41 -3.14 1.96
CA CYS A 35 -16.15 -3.96 3.14
C CYS A 35 -15.32 -5.17 2.72
N SER A 36 -14.10 -5.31 3.27
CA SER A 36 -13.26 -6.46 2.97
C SER A 36 -13.90 -7.76 3.50
N THR A 37 -13.80 -8.81 2.70
CA THR A 37 -14.23 -10.17 3.07
C THR A 37 -13.07 -11.03 3.59
N VAL A 38 -11.84 -10.50 3.55
CA VAL A 38 -10.63 -11.24 3.92
C VAL A 38 -10.48 -11.29 5.44
N ALA A 39 -10.33 -12.50 5.97
CA ALA A 39 -10.06 -12.70 7.39
C ALA A 39 -8.76 -12.00 7.84
N GLY A 40 -8.79 -11.37 9.01
CA GLY A 40 -7.64 -10.63 9.56
C GLY A 40 -7.57 -9.15 9.19
N HIS A 41 -8.51 -8.65 8.36
CA HIS A 41 -8.68 -7.22 8.12
C HIS A 41 -9.76 -6.66 9.05
N ALA A 42 -9.37 -5.79 9.98
CA ALA A 42 -10.30 -5.21 10.95
C ALA A 42 -11.31 -4.24 10.31
N GLY A 43 -11.00 -3.70 9.12
CA GLY A 43 -11.91 -2.85 8.36
C GLY A 43 -12.13 -1.47 9.00
N ASN A 44 -11.07 -0.83 9.49
CA ASN A 44 -11.13 0.46 10.13
C ASN A 44 -10.20 1.50 9.48
N LEU A 45 -10.66 2.73 9.39
CA LEU A 45 -9.81 3.91 9.23
C LEU A 45 -9.49 4.45 10.62
N VAL A 46 -8.21 4.49 10.98
CA VAL A 46 -7.74 4.99 12.27
C VAL A 46 -6.95 6.28 12.05
N ILE A 47 -7.41 7.38 12.63
CA ILE A 47 -6.71 8.67 12.58
C ILE A 47 -6.18 8.98 13.97
N GLY A 48 -4.89 9.24 14.10
CA GLY A 48 -4.27 9.51 15.39
C GLY A 48 -2.83 9.97 15.24
N ARG A 49 -2.13 10.07 16.35
CA ARG A 49 -0.71 10.43 16.37
C ARG A 49 0.16 9.17 16.37
N LEU A 50 1.13 9.14 15.46
CA LEU A 50 2.19 8.15 15.44
C LEU A 50 3.52 8.89 15.61
N GLY A 51 4.12 8.82 16.80
CA GLY A 51 5.22 9.69 17.19
C GLY A 51 4.81 11.18 17.12
N SER A 52 5.58 11.98 16.39
CA SER A 52 5.30 13.41 16.21
C SER A 52 4.30 13.73 15.09
N GLN A 53 3.92 12.75 14.27
CA GLN A 53 3.07 12.94 13.08
C GLN A 53 1.61 12.58 13.35
N VAL A 54 0.69 13.26 12.67
CA VAL A 54 -0.69 12.83 12.58
C VAL A 54 -0.81 11.94 11.35
N ALA A 55 -1.25 10.71 11.56
CA ALA A 55 -1.37 9.70 10.51
C ALA A 55 -2.83 9.22 10.37
N ALA A 56 -3.17 8.77 9.16
CA ALA A 56 -4.39 8.03 8.84
C ALA A 56 -4.00 6.63 8.41
N ALA A 57 -4.36 5.62 9.18
CA ALA A 57 -4.04 4.22 8.92
C ALA A 57 -5.30 3.47 8.46
N LEU A 58 -5.21 2.78 7.33
CA LEU A 58 -6.20 1.81 6.90
C LEU A 58 -5.83 0.45 7.49
N GLN A 59 -6.61 -0.01 8.47
CA GLN A 59 -6.44 -1.30 9.15
C GLN A 59 -7.13 -2.41 8.34
N GLY A 60 -6.49 -2.79 7.26
CA GLY A 60 -6.99 -3.67 6.22
C GLY A 60 -7.21 -2.94 4.89
N ARG A 61 -7.33 -3.72 3.82
CA ARG A 61 -7.53 -3.22 2.46
C ARG A 61 -8.43 -4.14 1.66
N PHE A 62 -8.80 -3.67 0.47
CA PHE A 62 -9.59 -4.41 -0.51
C PHE A 62 -8.67 -4.95 -1.60
N HIS A 63 -8.96 -6.16 -2.09
CA HIS A 63 -8.14 -6.78 -3.12
C HIS A 63 -8.95 -6.95 -4.41
N TYR A 64 -8.26 -6.82 -5.52
CA TYR A 64 -8.85 -6.99 -6.84
C TYR A 64 -9.42 -8.42 -7.03
N TYR A 65 -8.74 -9.43 -6.48
CA TYR A 65 -9.21 -10.82 -6.55
C TYR A 65 -10.48 -11.12 -5.72
N GLU A 66 -10.89 -10.22 -4.83
CA GLU A 66 -12.18 -10.33 -4.12
C GLU A 66 -13.38 -9.98 -5.02
N GLY A 67 -13.12 -9.51 -6.27
CA GLY A 67 -14.13 -9.12 -7.22
C GLY A 67 -14.44 -7.63 -7.26
N PHE A 68 -13.75 -6.82 -6.46
CA PHE A 68 -13.86 -5.37 -6.50
C PHE A 68 -13.24 -4.80 -7.80
N SER A 69 -13.87 -3.79 -8.37
CA SER A 69 -13.30 -3.03 -9.46
C SER A 69 -12.05 -2.26 -9.02
N MET A 70 -11.18 -1.89 -9.95
CA MET A 70 -10.01 -1.05 -9.65
C MET A 70 -10.39 0.29 -9.01
N LYS A 71 -11.56 0.85 -9.34
CA LYS A 71 -12.07 2.08 -8.73
C LYS A 71 -12.43 1.88 -7.26
N GLU A 72 -13.06 0.77 -6.91
CA GLU A 72 -13.38 0.43 -5.53
C GLU A 72 -12.11 0.16 -4.71
N VAL A 73 -11.16 -0.63 -5.25
CA VAL A 73 -9.88 -0.92 -4.57
C VAL A 73 -9.09 0.35 -4.29
N THR A 74 -9.11 1.33 -5.19
CA THR A 74 -8.34 2.57 -5.05
C THR A 74 -9.12 3.72 -4.39
N TYR A 75 -10.43 3.58 -4.19
CA TYR A 75 -11.27 4.60 -3.55
C TYR A 75 -10.70 5.12 -2.22
N PRO A 76 -10.18 4.24 -1.31
CA PRO A 76 -9.58 4.70 -0.07
C PRO A 76 -8.40 5.65 -0.24
N VAL A 77 -7.64 5.54 -1.33
CA VAL A 77 -6.51 6.44 -1.63
C VAL A 77 -7.01 7.85 -1.91
N TYR A 78 -8.11 7.98 -2.65
CA TYR A 78 -8.75 9.28 -2.89
C TYR A 78 -9.28 9.91 -1.60
N VAL A 79 -9.88 9.10 -0.72
CA VAL A 79 -10.32 9.57 0.61
C VAL A 79 -9.14 10.07 1.44
N LEU A 80 -8.03 9.34 1.48
CA LEU A 80 -6.81 9.78 2.17
C LEU A 80 -6.27 11.09 1.60
N ALA A 81 -6.27 11.24 0.28
CA ALA A 81 -5.84 12.49 -0.38
C ALA A 81 -6.72 13.68 0.03
N LEU A 82 -8.05 13.51 0.06
CA LEU A 82 -9.00 14.54 0.51
C LEU A 82 -8.85 14.87 1.99
N LEU A 83 -8.44 13.91 2.82
CA LEU A 83 -8.10 14.15 4.24
C LEU A 83 -6.80 14.95 4.43
N GLY A 84 -6.02 15.16 3.36
CA GLY A 84 -4.80 15.96 3.38
C GLY A 84 -3.50 15.16 3.41
N VAL A 85 -3.57 13.83 3.25
CA VAL A 85 -2.38 12.97 3.17
C VAL A 85 -1.49 13.38 1.99
N LYS A 86 -0.19 13.53 2.26
CA LYS A 86 0.84 13.90 1.27
C LYS A 86 1.86 12.78 1.04
N THR A 87 2.02 11.90 2.00
CA THR A 87 2.90 10.74 1.90
C THR A 87 2.10 9.49 2.22
N LEU A 88 2.11 8.52 1.31
CA LEU A 88 1.43 7.25 1.48
C LEU A 88 2.47 6.13 1.66
N ILE A 89 2.30 5.33 2.70
CA ILE A 89 3.06 4.10 2.94
C ILE A 89 2.11 2.94 2.69
N VAL A 90 2.46 2.07 1.76
CA VAL A 90 1.67 0.88 1.43
C VAL A 90 2.49 -0.35 1.79
N THR A 91 1.89 -1.28 2.51
CA THR A 91 2.55 -2.52 2.92
C THR A 91 1.77 -3.74 2.45
N ASN A 92 2.47 -4.77 2.02
CA ASN A 92 1.88 -6.06 1.65
C ASN A 92 2.88 -7.20 1.86
N ALA A 93 2.36 -8.41 2.06
CA ALA A 93 3.14 -9.63 1.93
C ALA A 93 3.20 -10.04 0.46
N CYS A 94 4.32 -10.60 0.01
CA CYS A 94 4.49 -11.14 -1.34
C CYS A 94 5.50 -12.29 -1.36
N GLY A 95 5.52 -13.06 -2.44
CA GLY A 95 6.58 -14.02 -2.74
C GLY A 95 7.85 -13.33 -3.18
N GLY A 96 9.01 -13.91 -2.87
CA GLY A 96 10.30 -13.43 -3.35
C GLY A 96 10.77 -14.23 -4.56
N ILE A 97 10.97 -13.59 -5.71
CA ILE A 97 11.59 -14.20 -6.91
C ILE A 97 13.10 -14.17 -6.77
N ASN A 98 13.64 -13.08 -6.22
CA ASN A 98 15.08 -12.96 -5.99
C ASN A 98 15.54 -13.98 -4.93
N ARG A 99 16.42 -14.89 -5.35
CA ARG A 99 16.90 -16.02 -4.52
C ARG A 99 17.78 -15.61 -3.34
N THR A 100 18.20 -14.36 -3.27
CA THR A 100 18.95 -13.82 -2.13
C THR A 100 18.03 -13.34 -1.00
N PHE A 101 16.72 -13.30 -1.23
CA PHE A 101 15.74 -12.92 -0.23
C PHE A 101 15.33 -14.13 0.61
N VAL A 102 15.09 -13.89 1.89
CA VAL A 102 14.62 -14.91 2.83
C VAL A 102 13.31 -14.48 3.48
N PRO A 103 12.47 -15.41 3.93
CA PRO A 103 11.26 -15.08 4.67
C PRO A 103 11.55 -14.15 5.85
N GLY A 104 10.81 -13.05 5.94
CA GLY A 104 11.00 -12.00 6.95
C GLY A 104 11.80 -10.79 6.46
N ASP A 105 12.41 -10.84 5.29
CA ASP A 105 13.02 -9.65 4.69
C ASP A 105 11.97 -8.57 4.42
N LEU A 106 12.35 -7.32 4.65
CA LEU A 106 11.60 -6.15 4.22
C LEU A 106 12.24 -5.59 2.94
N MET A 107 11.43 -5.42 1.91
CA MET A 107 11.85 -4.85 0.63
C MET A 107 11.16 -3.51 0.39
N LEU A 108 11.94 -2.47 0.14
CA LEU A 108 11.47 -1.20 -0.38
C LEU A 108 11.30 -1.30 -1.90
N LEU A 109 10.15 -0.91 -2.40
CA LEU A 109 9.92 -0.86 -3.83
C LEU A 109 10.72 0.30 -4.45
N SER A 110 11.60 -0.02 -5.39
CA SER A 110 12.25 0.99 -6.24
C SER A 110 11.41 1.31 -7.48
N ASP A 111 10.66 0.32 -7.98
CA ASP A 111 9.74 0.43 -9.11
C ASP A 111 8.73 -0.72 -9.11
N HIS A 112 7.82 -0.75 -10.10
CA HIS A 112 6.88 -1.86 -10.26
C HIS A 112 6.58 -2.18 -11.73
N ILE A 113 6.13 -3.41 -11.96
CA ILE A 113 5.61 -3.89 -13.23
C ILE A 113 4.14 -4.26 -13.05
N ASN A 114 3.25 -3.57 -13.76
CA ASN A 114 1.81 -3.81 -13.68
C ASN A 114 1.38 -4.91 -14.65
N MET A 115 1.13 -6.11 -14.12
CA MET A 115 0.61 -7.27 -14.86
C MET A 115 -0.88 -7.53 -14.60
N LEU A 116 -1.59 -6.59 -13.95
CA LEU A 116 -3.01 -6.75 -13.65
C LEU A 116 -3.91 -6.73 -14.89
N GLY A 117 -3.43 -6.20 -16.02
CA GLY A 117 -4.29 -5.93 -17.18
C GLY A 117 -5.34 -4.83 -16.94
N ALA A 118 -5.22 -4.10 -15.84
CA ALA A 118 -6.15 -3.06 -15.41
C ALA A 118 -5.39 -1.84 -14.86
N ASN A 119 -6.03 -0.66 -14.94
CA ASN A 119 -5.48 0.58 -14.39
C ASN A 119 -6.62 1.43 -13.84
N SER A 120 -6.49 1.88 -12.60
CA SER A 120 -7.50 2.69 -11.91
C SER A 120 -7.74 4.06 -12.55
N LEU A 121 -6.78 4.56 -13.34
CA LEU A 121 -6.87 5.85 -14.04
C LEU A 121 -7.60 5.78 -15.38
N ILE A 122 -8.04 4.59 -15.83
CA ILE A 122 -8.88 4.45 -17.03
C ILE A 122 -10.24 5.07 -16.76
N GLY A 123 -10.65 5.97 -17.64
CA GLY A 123 -11.92 6.70 -17.56
C GLY A 123 -11.70 8.22 -17.44
N PRO A 124 -12.70 8.99 -17.03
CA PRO A 124 -12.58 10.44 -16.82
C PRO A 124 -11.53 10.78 -15.76
N ASN A 125 -10.73 11.81 -16.03
CA ASN A 125 -9.77 12.33 -15.07
C ASN A 125 -10.45 13.31 -14.09
N ASP A 126 -10.02 13.28 -12.83
CA ASP A 126 -10.38 14.29 -11.83
C ASP A 126 -9.12 15.10 -11.49
N GLU A 127 -9.05 16.32 -12.01
CA GLU A 127 -7.87 17.20 -11.88
C GLU A 127 -7.55 17.57 -10.42
N ARG A 128 -8.48 17.39 -9.49
CA ARG A 128 -8.24 17.60 -8.05
C ARG A 128 -7.15 16.67 -7.51
N PHE A 129 -6.96 15.51 -8.15
CA PHE A 129 -6.00 14.48 -7.74
C PHE A 129 -4.73 14.43 -8.59
N GLY A 130 -4.71 15.13 -9.71
CA GLY A 130 -3.53 15.21 -10.56
C GLY A 130 -3.81 15.26 -12.07
N PRO A 131 -2.76 15.33 -12.89
CA PRO A 131 -2.87 15.41 -14.32
C PRO A 131 -3.40 14.11 -14.92
N ARG A 132 -3.97 14.18 -16.13
CA ARG A 132 -4.46 13.02 -16.89
C ARG A 132 -3.39 11.95 -17.11
N PHE A 133 -2.15 12.38 -17.31
CA PHE A 133 -0.98 11.53 -17.54
C PHE A 133 0.09 11.83 -16.48
N PRO A 134 0.01 11.18 -15.29
CA PRO A 134 1.02 11.36 -14.28
C PRO A 134 2.37 10.79 -14.73
N ASP A 135 3.44 11.51 -14.41
CA ASP A 135 4.79 10.98 -14.60
C ASP A 135 5.07 9.87 -13.60
N MET A 136 5.48 8.70 -14.10
CA MET A 136 5.80 7.52 -13.30
C MET A 136 7.31 7.26 -13.19
N THR A 137 8.16 8.18 -13.68
CA THR A 137 9.63 8.02 -13.66
C THR A 137 10.17 7.82 -12.25
N GLU A 138 9.54 8.45 -11.26
CA GLU A 138 9.91 8.32 -9.84
C GLU A 138 8.67 8.01 -8.98
N ALA A 139 7.96 6.91 -9.30
CA ALA A 139 6.76 6.49 -8.57
C ALA A 139 7.05 6.22 -7.07
N TYR A 140 8.28 5.80 -6.75
CA TYR A 140 8.78 5.55 -5.39
C TYR A 140 9.95 6.50 -5.10
N PRO A 141 9.69 7.71 -4.56
CA PRO A 141 10.70 8.76 -4.45
C PRO A 141 11.94 8.34 -3.68
N HIS A 142 13.11 8.50 -4.30
CA HIS A 142 14.41 8.14 -3.74
C HIS A 142 14.61 8.71 -2.31
N ARG A 143 14.25 9.98 -2.11
CA ARG A 143 14.31 10.63 -0.78
C ARG A 143 13.51 9.93 0.32
N LEU A 144 12.41 9.24 -0.04
CA LEU A 144 11.61 8.48 0.94
C LEU A 144 12.21 7.11 1.19
N ARG A 145 12.78 6.46 0.15
CA ARG A 145 13.50 5.19 0.30
C ARG A 145 14.75 5.35 1.17
N GLU A 146 15.53 6.42 0.97
CA GLU A 146 16.66 6.75 1.84
C GLU A 146 16.25 6.93 3.31
N LYS A 147 15.14 7.64 3.57
CA LYS A 147 14.61 7.78 4.94
C LYS A 147 14.21 6.43 5.54
N ALA A 148 13.64 5.54 4.74
CA ALA A 148 13.28 4.21 5.21
C ALA A 148 14.53 3.36 5.53
N HIS A 149 15.58 3.43 4.71
CA HIS A 149 16.86 2.79 4.98
C HIS A 149 17.52 3.32 6.27
N GLN A 150 17.52 4.64 6.45
CA GLN A 150 18.05 5.26 7.65
C GLN A 150 17.28 4.81 8.91
N ALA A 151 15.94 4.76 8.82
CA ALA A 151 15.11 4.29 9.92
C ALA A 151 15.36 2.80 10.25
N ALA A 152 15.47 1.95 9.23
CA ALA A 152 15.80 0.55 9.39
C ALA A 152 17.18 0.36 10.05
N GLY A 153 18.20 1.09 9.58
CA GLY A 153 19.53 1.07 10.15
C GLY A 153 19.57 1.51 11.62
N ALA A 154 18.79 2.52 11.98
CA ALA A 154 18.65 2.97 13.38
C ALA A 154 17.98 1.91 14.27
N LEU A 155 17.18 1.01 13.70
CA LEU A 155 16.55 -0.12 14.38
C LEU A 155 17.39 -1.41 14.32
N GLY A 156 18.58 -1.37 13.70
CA GLY A 156 19.51 -2.48 13.66
C GLY A 156 19.24 -3.53 12.57
N PHE A 157 18.47 -3.22 11.55
CA PHE A 157 18.26 -4.10 10.39
C PHE A 157 18.43 -3.37 9.06
N ALA A 158 18.52 -4.13 7.95
CA ALA A 158 18.63 -3.60 6.61
C ALA A 158 17.39 -3.97 5.78
N CYS A 159 16.83 -3.00 5.07
CA CYS A 159 15.84 -3.28 4.03
C CYS A 159 16.53 -3.68 2.73
N LYS A 160 15.93 -4.60 2.01
CA LYS A 160 16.25 -4.85 0.59
C LYS A 160 15.63 -3.77 -0.28
N GLU A 161 16.04 -3.68 -1.53
CA GLU A 161 15.36 -2.91 -2.58
C GLU A 161 15.09 -3.78 -3.80
N GLY A 162 14.01 -3.50 -4.52
CA GLY A 162 13.70 -4.26 -5.72
C GLY A 162 12.47 -3.74 -6.46
N VAL A 163 12.27 -4.32 -7.64
CA VAL A 163 11.10 -4.10 -8.48
C VAL A 163 10.01 -5.08 -8.09
N TYR A 164 8.77 -4.61 -8.00
CA TYR A 164 7.61 -5.40 -7.63
C TYR A 164 6.74 -5.70 -8.86
N ALA A 165 6.58 -6.97 -9.21
CA ALA A 165 5.64 -7.39 -10.24
C ALA A 165 4.27 -7.68 -9.62
N ILE A 166 3.21 -7.01 -10.12
CA ILE A 166 1.86 -7.11 -9.59
C ILE A 166 1.02 -8.00 -10.48
N PHE A 167 0.47 -9.09 -9.93
CA PHE A 167 -0.41 -10.03 -10.60
C PHE A 167 -1.83 -9.97 -10.03
N PRO A 168 -2.87 -10.34 -10.81
CA PRO A 168 -4.25 -10.22 -10.38
C PRO A 168 -4.66 -11.24 -9.30
N GLY A 169 -3.99 -12.39 -9.19
CA GLY A 169 -4.49 -13.51 -8.41
C GLY A 169 -5.80 -14.07 -8.99
N PRO A 170 -6.57 -14.90 -8.22
CA PRO A 170 -6.21 -15.46 -6.91
C PRO A 170 -5.28 -16.67 -6.98
N CYS A 171 -4.95 -17.17 -8.19
CA CYS A 171 -3.96 -18.22 -8.34
C CYS A 171 -2.54 -17.66 -8.21
N TYR A 172 -1.63 -18.51 -7.75
CA TYR A 172 -0.21 -18.20 -7.79
C TYR A 172 0.33 -18.30 -9.21
N GLU A 173 1.47 -17.66 -9.44
CA GLU A 173 2.18 -17.64 -10.71
C GLU A 173 2.68 -19.06 -11.07
N THR A 174 2.68 -19.36 -12.36
CA THR A 174 3.28 -20.58 -12.88
C THR A 174 4.82 -20.51 -12.81
N ALA A 175 5.48 -21.65 -12.85
CA ALA A 175 6.94 -21.69 -12.87
C ALA A 175 7.56 -20.95 -14.09
N ALA A 176 6.83 -20.83 -15.21
CA ALA A 176 7.26 -20.09 -16.38
C ALA A 176 7.17 -18.57 -16.15
N GLU A 177 6.09 -18.11 -15.55
CA GLU A 177 5.91 -16.70 -15.15
C GLU A 177 6.99 -16.27 -14.16
N ILE A 178 7.26 -17.08 -13.12
CA ILE A 178 8.36 -16.79 -12.18
C ILE A 178 9.70 -16.65 -12.90
N ARG A 179 10.05 -17.58 -13.81
CA ARG A 179 11.31 -17.48 -14.57
C ARG A 179 11.36 -16.26 -15.48
N ALA A 180 10.24 -15.79 -16.00
CA ALA A 180 10.19 -14.61 -16.85
C ALA A 180 10.55 -13.32 -16.10
N TYR A 181 10.39 -13.28 -14.79
CA TYR A 181 10.66 -12.12 -13.94
C TYR A 181 11.90 -12.29 -13.03
N GLU A 182 12.69 -13.34 -13.25
CA GLU A 182 13.92 -13.63 -12.48
C GLU A 182 15.10 -12.72 -12.91
N HIS A 183 14.98 -11.99 -14.04
CA HIS A 183 15.98 -11.12 -14.64
C HIS A 183 15.48 -9.68 -14.71
#